data_4f0c593a70e02e1d076f8495f1f14648
#
_entry.id   4f0c593a70e02e1d076f8495f1f14648
#
_cell.length_a   1.000
_cell.length_b   1.000
_cell.length_c   1.000
_cell.angle_alpha   90.00
_cell.angle_beta   90.00
_cell.angle_gamma   90.00
#
_symmetry.space_group_name_H-M   'P 1'
#
loop_
_entity.id
_entity.type
_entity.pdbx_description
1 polymer ?
#
loop_
_entity_poly.entity_id
_entity_poly.type
_entity_poly.pdbx_seq_one_letter_code
_entity_poly.pdbx_strand_id
1 'polypeptide(L)'
;MPSRPRQFSPELLVLTALAFLTRFWGLFAPREVVWDEVHYERFAGAYFTGNYYIDVHPPLGKLLFAATAKLLGVSGAALANNEPAPLLRLVPALCGALIIPLIYLLLRELGAGRRSATFGAALLLVDNALLVESRFIFPDVPLLFSGLLAVFLFAKSRRAAGSRRSWLIGGAAAAAGVALSIKWTGLSALGLIGLVWFVESLRSRSGIRRAVLEGALLALIPATIYLSAFAVHFALLPHAGPGDLWMSEAFRSTLIGEPGYDRNAHVSFTSSFLELNKEMGTINAEWGNTDHAAASKWYTWPIAKHSIGYYTYRNAGRGTERWIVLFANPIVWWGVIFGMLAVIVAWVRRAPQLVGRGEVLAALGVGYLANFLPFAFIQRPMFLYHYFFALVYSVLFVAIGVGALAGWDDDSLAMFSARRGSSRLFVAILGSATLLFLYLAPMSYGAELSDSAILHRRWILERHIGVSTDR
;
A
#
# COMPACT_ATOMS: atom_id res chain seq x y z
N MET A 1 -28.44 13.86 -10.86
CA MET A 1 -28.92 13.50 -9.52
C MET A 1 -28.65 14.66 -8.59
N PRO A 2 -29.61 15.13 -7.80
CA PRO A 2 -29.37 16.21 -6.85
C PRO A 2 -28.32 15.81 -5.84
N SER A 3 -27.44 16.74 -5.48
CA SER A 3 -26.43 16.57 -4.45
C SER A 3 -27.12 16.24 -3.11
N ARG A 4 -26.99 15.00 -2.64
CA ARG A 4 -27.41 14.67 -1.28
C ARG A 4 -26.64 15.57 -0.32
N PRO A 5 -27.30 16.20 0.65
CA PRO A 5 -26.61 16.98 1.68
C PRO A 5 -25.57 16.08 2.35
N ARG A 6 -24.40 16.65 2.65
CA ARG A 6 -23.34 15.99 3.43
C ARG A 6 -23.89 15.71 4.83
N GLN A 7 -24.62 14.59 5.00
CA GLN A 7 -24.99 14.12 6.32
C GLN A 7 -23.72 13.68 7.05
N PHE A 8 -23.59 14.11 8.26
CA PHE A 8 -22.59 13.64 9.21
C PHE A 8 -22.64 12.09 9.26
N SER A 9 -21.52 11.44 9.02
CA SER A 9 -21.42 9.97 8.99
C SER A 9 -20.71 9.49 10.24
N PRO A 10 -21.46 9.18 11.33
CA PRO A 10 -20.85 8.75 12.59
C PRO A 10 -19.97 7.51 12.42
N GLU A 11 -20.32 6.60 11.50
CA GLU A 11 -19.50 5.44 11.16
C GLU A 11 -18.12 5.82 10.61
N LEU A 12 -18.02 6.89 9.83
CA LEU A 12 -16.74 7.38 9.32
C LEU A 12 -15.86 7.87 10.46
N LEU A 13 -16.40 8.58 11.43
CA LEU A 13 -15.66 9.02 12.62
C LEU A 13 -15.18 7.85 13.45
N VAL A 14 -16.05 6.88 13.70
CA VAL A 14 -15.70 5.67 14.49
C VAL A 14 -14.59 4.90 13.78
N LEU A 15 -14.73 4.63 12.47
CA LEU A 15 -13.71 3.95 11.67
C LEU A 15 -12.38 4.70 11.70
N THR A 16 -12.42 6.03 11.58
CA THR A 16 -11.21 6.87 11.63
C THR A 16 -10.55 6.79 13.00
N ALA A 17 -11.31 6.98 14.08
CA ALA A 17 -10.80 6.90 15.44
C ALA A 17 -10.16 5.53 15.74
N LEU A 18 -10.82 4.44 15.36
CA LEU A 18 -10.30 3.08 15.53
C LEU A 18 -9.07 2.83 14.65
N ALA A 19 -9.01 3.40 13.43
CA ALA A 19 -7.84 3.30 12.57
C ALA A 19 -6.61 3.97 13.19
N PHE A 20 -6.78 5.18 13.73
CA PHE A 20 -5.70 5.86 14.46
C PHE A 20 -5.32 5.10 15.73
N LEU A 21 -6.29 4.71 16.55
CA LEU A 21 -6.04 3.94 17.76
C LEU A 21 -5.20 2.69 17.47
N THR A 22 -5.60 1.87 16.50
CA THR A 22 -4.93 0.60 16.21
C THR A 22 -3.55 0.78 15.59
N ARG A 23 -3.33 1.78 14.73
CA ARG A 23 -2.03 1.99 14.07
C ARG A 23 -1.02 2.68 15.01
N PHE A 24 -1.50 3.55 15.91
CA PHE A 24 -0.61 4.32 16.80
C PHE A 24 -0.42 3.69 18.19
N TRP A 25 -1.24 2.71 18.58
CA TRP A 25 -1.08 2.01 19.84
C TRP A 25 0.28 1.30 19.91
N GLY A 26 1.14 1.71 20.87
CA GLY A 26 2.48 1.14 21.03
C GLY A 26 3.37 1.23 19.78
N LEU A 27 3.22 2.28 18.96
CA LEU A 27 3.90 2.41 17.67
C LEU A 27 5.42 2.34 17.77
N PHE A 28 5.99 2.87 18.85
CA PHE A 28 7.45 2.96 19.04
C PHE A 28 8.04 1.71 19.73
N ALA A 29 7.26 0.64 19.88
CA ALA A 29 7.70 -0.64 20.40
C ALA A 29 7.61 -1.72 19.31
N PRO A 30 8.62 -2.62 19.24
CA PRO A 30 9.89 -2.58 19.95
C PRO A 30 10.75 -1.38 19.52
N ARG A 31 11.74 -1.02 20.32
CA ARG A 31 12.67 0.07 19.94
C ARG A 31 13.73 -0.38 18.94
N GLU A 32 13.97 -1.67 18.89
CA GLU A 32 14.89 -2.33 17.96
C GLU A 32 14.39 -2.22 16.53
N VAL A 33 15.31 -2.40 15.59
CA VAL A 33 15.02 -2.46 14.16
C VAL A 33 14.20 -3.72 13.85
N VAL A 34 13.17 -3.58 13.05
CA VAL A 34 12.24 -4.65 12.70
C VAL A 34 12.31 -4.92 11.20
N TRP A 35 12.61 -6.18 10.82
CA TRP A 35 12.62 -6.64 9.42
C TRP A 35 13.49 -5.73 8.53
N ASP A 36 12.94 -5.24 7.42
CA ASP A 36 13.63 -4.40 6.44
C ASP A 36 13.79 -2.93 6.88
N GLU A 37 13.38 -2.52 8.09
CA GLU A 37 13.60 -1.16 8.59
C GLU A 37 15.07 -0.74 8.48
N VAL A 38 16.01 -1.68 8.70
CA VAL A 38 17.45 -1.45 8.60
C VAL A 38 17.87 -0.84 7.25
N HIS A 39 17.23 -1.28 6.18
CA HIS A 39 17.54 -0.77 4.84
C HIS A 39 17.02 0.66 4.65
N TYR A 40 15.77 0.91 5.06
CA TYR A 40 15.15 2.23 4.88
C TYR A 40 15.73 3.29 5.81
N GLU A 41 16.12 2.92 7.04
CA GLU A 41 16.85 3.81 7.95
C GLU A 41 18.23 4.18 7.37
N ARG A 42 18.97 3.20 6.86
CA ARG A 42 20.28 3.44 6.22
C ARG A 42 20.15 4.31 4.96
N PHE A 43 19.17 4.04 4.10
CA PHE A 43 18.93 4.87 2.91
C PHE A 43 18.53 6.30 3.29
N ALA A 44 17.72 6.47 4.33
CA ALA A 44 17.41 7.80 4.85
C ALA A 44 18.65 8.50 5.41
N GLY A 45 19.52 7.78 6.13
CA GLY A 45 20.80 8.26 6.66
C GLY A 45 21.76 8.71 5.56
N ALA A 46 21.81 8.01 4.44
CA ALA A 46 22.64 8.35 3.30
C ALA A 46 22.38 9.76 2.76
N TYR A 47 21.14 10.24 2.79
CA TYR A 47 20.82 11.64 2.40
C TYR A 47 21.36 12.70 3.34
N PHE A 48 21.75 12.34 4.56
CA PHE A 48 22.40 13.27 5.50
C PHE A 48 23.93 13.24 5.36
N THR A 49 24.50 12.08 5.04
CA THR A 49 25.95 11.93 4.84
C THR A 49 26.39 12.26 3.42
N GLY A 50 25.44 12.27 2.48
CA GLY A 50 25.73 12.50 1.06
C GLY A 50 26.28 11.26 0.33
N ASN A 51 26.33 10.09 0.96
CA ASN A 51 26.92 8.89 0.38
C ASN A 51 25.97 8.23 -0.62
N TYR A 52 26.43 8.02 -1.84
CA TYR A 52 25.65 7.42 -2.90
C TYR A 52 25.27 5.97 -2.55
N TYR A 53 24.03 5.61 -2.87
CA TYR A 53 23.53 4.25 -2.78
C TYR A 53 22.60 3.94 -3.94
N ILE A 54 22.45 2.67 -4.27
CA ILE A 54 21.44 2.17 -5.21
C ILE A 54 20.38 1.35 -4.49
N ASP A 55 19.17 1.42 -4.98
CA ASP A 55 18.04 0.57 -4.54
C ASP A 55 17.18 0.21 -5.75
N VAL A 56 16.50 -0.93 -5.69
CA VAL A 56 15.61 -1.43 -6.74
C VAL A 56 14.31 -0.63 -6.90
N HIS A 57 14.07 0.34 -6.04
CA HIS A 57 12.88 1.19 -6.04
C HIS A 57 13.23 2.66 -6.25
N PRO A 58 12.35 3.45 -6.91
CA PRO A 58 12.50 4.89 -7.05
C PRO A 58 12.71 5.60 -5.70
N PRO A 59 13.34 6.79 -5.69
CA PRO A 59 13.88 7.37 -4.45
C PRO A 59 12.86 8.02 -3.51
N LEU A 60 11.63 8.37 -3.97
CA LEU A 60 10.72 9.23 -3.20
C LEU A 60 10.33 8.64 -1.84
N GLY A 61 10.16 7.31 -1.73
CA GLY A 61 9.85 6.67 -0.45
C GLY A 61 10.94 6.89 0.60
N LYS A 62 12.22 6.78 0.19
CA LYS A 62 13.38 7.01 1.05
C LYS A 62 13.58 8.49 1.36
N LEU A 63 13.36 9.36 0.37
CA LEU A 63 13.34 10.82 0.57
C LEU A 63 12.27 11.25 1.58
N LEU A 64 11.12 10.61 1.59
CA LEU A 64 10.06 10.87 2.56
C LEU A 64 10.52 10.53 3.99
N PHE A 65 11.19 9.40 4.19
CA PHE A 65 11.75 9.04 5.49
C PHE A 65 12.88 9.99 5.90
N ALA A 66 13.78 10.37 5.00
CA ALA A 66 14.83 11.34 5.27
C ALA A 66 14.26 12.73 5.64
N ALA A 67 13.25 13.20 4.90
CA ALA A 67 12.56 14.45 5.21
C ALA A 67 11.88 14.39 6.59
N THR A 68 11.27 13.27 6.94
CA THR A 68 10.65 13.04 8.24
C THR A 68 11.70 13.03 9.35
N ALA A 69 12.83 12.35 9.15
CA ALA A 69 13.95 12.36 10.08
C ALA A 69 14.43 13.80 10.36
N LYS A 70 14.62 14.59 9.30
CA LYS A 70 15.02 15.99 9.42
C LYS A 70 14.00 16.83 10.18
N LEU A 71 12.72 16.68 9.89
CA LEU A 71 11.64 17.42 10.56
C LEU A 71 11.49 17.08 12.04
N LEU A 72 11.76 15.82 12.41
CA LEU A 72 11.64 15.33 13.79
C LEU A 72 12.95 15.41 14.57
N GLY A 73 14.02 15.94 13.99
CA GLY A 73 15.32 16.07 14.65
C GLY A 73 16.04 14.73 14.88
N VAL A 74 15.72 13.69 14.09
CA VAL A 74 16.46 12.42 14.14
C VAL A 74 17.85 12.61 13.56
N SER A 75 18.86 12.15 14.28
CA SER A 75 20.26 12.29 13.86
C SER A 75 20.55 11.51 12.57
N GLY A 76 21.04 12.22 11.55
CA GLY A 76 21.48 11.57 10.32
C GLY A 76 22.67 10.63 10.52
N ALA A 77 23.57 10.94 11.46
CA ALA A 77 24.68 10.05 11.83
C ALA A 77 24.17 8.77 12.51
N ALA A 78 23.18 8.88 13.40
CA ALA A 78 22.54 7.73 14.01
C ALA A 78 21.92 6.77 12.95
N LEU A 79 21.18 7.34 12.00
CA LEU A 79 20.61 6.57 10.88
C LEU A 79 21.70 5.90 10.02
N ALA A 80 22.77 6.63 9.70
CA ALA A 80 23.89 6.08 8.92
C ALA A 80 24.61 4.93 9.64
N ASN A 81 24.62 4.94 10.99
CA ASN A 81 25.19 3.91 11.84
C ASN A 81 24.19 2.77 12.19
N ASN A 82 23.02 2.72 11.54
CA ASN A 82 21.94 1.76 11.81
C ASN A 82 21.41 1.82 13.26
N GLU A 83 21.46 2.99 13.91
CA GLU A 83 20.78 3.18 15.19
C GLU A 83 19.27 3.25 14.97
N PRO A 84 18.47 2.52 15.76
CA PRO A 84 17.02 2.47 15.56
C PRO A 84 16.35 3.85 15.62
N ALA A 85 15.49 4.14 14.65
CA ALA A 85 14.77 5.41 14.54
C ALA A 85 13.24 5.23 14.49
N PRO A 86 12.61 4.70 15.56
CA PRO A 86 11.18 4.35 15.53
C PRO A 86 10.25 5.54 15.27
N LEU A 87 10.71 6.79 15.38
CA LEU A 87 9.95 7.98 15.00
C LEU A 87 9.57 7.98 13.50
N LEU A 88 10.36 7.35 12.64
CA LEU A 88 10.05 7.25 11.21
C LEU A 88 8.82 6.38 10.93
N ARG A 89 8.41 5.53 11.87
CA ARG A 89 7.16 4.75 11.82
C ARG A 89 5.91 5.62 11.76
N LEU A 90 6.00 6.90 12.13
CA LEU A 90 4.88 7.85 12.02
C LEU A 90 4.34 7.95 10.59
N VAL A 91 5.20 7.88 9.57
CA VAL A 91 4.79 8.00 8.16
C VAL A 91 3.89 6.85 7.73
N PRO A 92 4.31 5.57 7.81
CA PRO A 92 3.45 4.45 7.45
C PRO A 92 2.23 4.34 8.37
N ALA A 93 2.34 4.67 9.67
CA ALA A 93 1.21 4.63 10.59
C ALA A 93 0.13 5.67 10.22
N LEU A 94 0.54 6.89 9.85
CA LEU A 94 -0.40 7.92 9.39
C LEU A 94 -1.07 7.51 8.08
N CYS A 95 -0.31 7.05 7.10
CA CYS A 95 -0.86 6.55 5.84
C CYS A 95 -1.84 5.38 6.06
N GLY A 96 -1.46 4.40 6.88
CA GLY A 96 -2.29 3.24 7.22
C GLY A 96 -3.57 3.61 7.97
N ALA A 97 -3.51 4.60 8.85
CA ALA A 97 -4.71 5.12 9.52
C ALA A 97 -5.64 5.84 8.54
N LEU A 98 -5.09 6.62 7.61
CA LEU A 98 -5.85 7.37 6.61
C LEU A 98 -6.42 6.48 5.49
N ILE A 99 -5.86 5.31 5.22
CA ILE A 99 -6.42 4.35 4.25
C ILE A 99 -7.86 3.96 4.64
N ILE A 100 -8.17 3.76 5.91
CA ILE A 100 -9.49 3.29 6.35
C ILE A 100 -10.61 4.29 6.01
N PRO A 101 -10.54 5.57 6.42
CA PRO A 101 -11.54 6.56 6.00
C PRO A 101 -11.52 6.79 4.47
N LEU A 102 -10.36 6.69 3.81
CA LEU A 102 -10.26 6.83 2.36
C LEU A 102 -11.04 5.72 1.64
N ILE A 103 -10.96 4.47 2.09
CA ILE A 103 -11.74 3.34 1.54
C ILE A 103 -13.24 3.57 1.72
N TYR A 104 -13.69 4.02 2.90
CA TYR A 104 -15.08 4.38 3.12
C TYR A 104 -15.54 5.44 2.11
N LEU A 105 -14.78 6.52 1.97
CA LEU A 105 -15.10 7.63 1.07
C LEU A 105 -15.05 7.20 -0.41
N LEU A 106 -14.08 6.37 -0.80
CA LEU A 106 -13.99 5.83 -2.16
C LEU A 106 -15.20 4.95 -2.49
N LEU A 107 -15.60 4.04 -1.60
CA LEU A 107 -16.80 3.23 -1.76
C LEU A 107 -18.06 4.09 -1.91
N ARG A 108 -18.20 5.15 -1.10
CA ARG A 108 -19.31 6.12 -1.23
C ARG A 108 -19.29 6.84 -2.59
N GLU A 109 -18.10 7.21 -3.07
CA GLU A 109 -17.94 7.85 -4.37
C GLU A 109 -18.27 6.90 -5.54
N LEU A 110 -17.94 5.61 -5.39
CA LEU A 110 -18.27 4.57 -6.36
C LEU A 110 -19.74 4.13 -6.30
N GLY A 111 -20.56 4.72 -5.42
CA GLY A 111 -21.99 4.51 -5.36
C GLY A 111 -22.45 3.45 -4.35
N ALA A 112 -21.57 2.95 -3.50
CA ALA A 112 -21.95 2.06 -2.41
C ALA A 112 -22.77 2.78 -1.34
N GLY A 113 -23.72 2.10 -0.71
CA GLY A 113 -24.46 2.59 0.46
C GLY A 113 -23.58 2.68 1.69
N ARG A 114 -24.07 3.36 2.76
CA ARG A 114 -23.33 3.54 4.02
C ARG A 114 -22.87 2.23 4.63
N ARG A 115 -23.74 1.20 4.62
CA ARG A 115 -23.40 -0.12 5.16
C ARG A 115 -22.33 -0.82 4.34
N SER A 116 -22.45 -0.82 3.02
CA SER A 116 -21.45 -1.40 2.11
C SER A 116 -20.10 -0.72 2.29
N ALA A 117 -20.07 0.61 2.43
CA ALA A 117 -18.87 1.37 2.68
C ALA A 117 -18.24 1.07 4.05
N THR A 118 -19.08 0.97 5.09
CA THR A 118 -18.65 0.57 6.43
C THR A 118 -18.09 -0.85 6.44
N PHE A 119 -18.74 -1.78 5.73
CA PHE A 119 -18.28 -3.16 5.61
C PHE A 119 -16.89 -3.25 5.02
N GLY A 120 -16.67 -2.64 3.84
CA GLY A 120 -15.37 -2.70 3.17
C GLY A 120 -14.25 -2.03 4.00
N ALA A 121 -14.51 -0.86 4.58
CA ALA A 121 -13.54 -0.17 5.42
C ALA A 121 -13.24 -0.94 6.73
N ALA A 122 -14.25 -1.55 7.35
CA ALA A 122 -14.08 -2.34 8.56
C ALA A 122 -13.31 -3.65 8.32
N LEU A 123 -13.49 -4.31 7.18
CA LEU A 123 -12.68 -5.49 6.83
C LEU A 123 -11.18 -5.15 6.79
N LEU A 124 -10.80 -4.02 6.18
CA LEU A 124 -9.41 -3.58 6.14
C LEU A 124 -8.91 -3.03 7.49
N LEU A 125 -9.81 -2.48 8.32
CA LEU A 125 -9.47 -2.06 9.67
C LEU A 125 -8.99 -3.23 10.53
N VAL A 126 -9.67 -4.38 10.42
CA VAL A 126 -9.41 -5.60 11.19
C VAL A 126 -8.54 -6.61 10.45
N ASP A 127 -7.82 -6.19 9.43
CA ASP A 127 -6.81 -7.02 8.77
C ASP A 127 -5.45 -6.87 9.47
N ASN A 128 -4.91 -8.00 9.98
CA ASN A 128 -3.68 -8.01 10.74
C ASN A 128 -2.45 -7.72 9.86
N ALA A 129 -2.44 -8.17 8.60
CA ALA A 129 -1.31 -7.93 7.70
C ALA A 129 -1.17 -6.43 7.38
N LEU A 130 -2.27 -5.77 7.02
CA LEU A 130 -2.26 -4.33 6.76
C LEU A 130 -1.95 -3.52 8.02
N LEU A 131 -2.40 -3.99 9.20
CA LEU A 131 -2.04 -3.37 10.47
C LEU A 131 -0.53 -3.43 10.70
N VAL A 132 0.09 -4.61 10.61
CA VAL A 132 1.52 -4.79 10.87
C VAL A 132 2.34 -3.95 9.90
N GLU A 133 2.08 -4.03 8.60
CA GLU A 133 2.77 -3.24 7.58
C GLU A 133 2.69 -1.74 7.82
N SER A 134 1.56 -1.28 8.36
CA SER A 134 1.35 0.14 8.68
C SER A 134 2.18 0.65 9.86
N ARG A 135 2.89 -0.19 10.58
CA ARG A 135 3.51 0.15 11.87
C ARG A 135 5.03 0.21 11.83
N PHE A 136 5.63 -0.16 10.70
CA PHE A 136 7.08 -0.21 10.53
C PHE A 136 7.53 0.63 9.34
N ILE A 137 8.83 0.94 9.27
CA ILE A 137 9.41 1.88 8.28
C ILE A 137 9.47 1.19 6.92
N PHE A 138 8.28 1.01 6.29
CA PHE A 138 8.14 0.45 4.95
C PHE A 138 7.43 1.41 4.02
N PRO A 139 7.86 1.50 2.75
CA PRO A 139 7.25 2.41 1.77
C PRO A 139 5.94 1.86 1.19
N ASP A 140 5.57 0.60 1.48
CA ASP A 140 4.41 -0.07 0.88
C ASP A 140 3.09 0.56 1.27
N VAL A 141 2.94 1.00 2.52
CA VAL A 141 1.71 1.66 2.99
C VAL A 141 1.58 3.10 2.47
N PRO A 142 2.61 3.95 2.47
CA PRO A 142 2.61 5.23 1.74
C PRO A 142 2.32 5.08 0.25
N LEU A 143 2.88 4.07 -0.41
CA LEU A 143 2.59 3.71 -1.79
C LEU A 143 1.10 3.39 -1.98
N LEU A 144 0.55 2.49 -1.16
CA LEU A 144 -0.85 2.07 -1.19
C LEU A 144 -1.80 3.25 -0.97
N PHE A 145 -1.52 4.08 0.05
CA PHE A 145 -2.30 5.27 0.35
C PHE A 145 -2.33 6.24 -0.84
N SER A 146 -1.17 6.54 -1.42
CA SER A 146 -1.05 7.48 -2.55
C SER A 146 -1.79 6.97 -3.80
N GLY A 147 -1.66 5.67 -4.12
CA GLY A 147 -2.37 5.06 -5.24
C GLY A 147 -3.90 5.06 -5.05
N LEU A 148 -4.38 4.77 -3.83
CA LEU A 148 -5.81 4.81 -3.51
C LEU A 148 -6.36 6.24 -3.48
N LEU A 149 -5.58 7.21 -3.01
CA LEU A 149 -5.93 8.63 -3.07
C LEU A 149 -6.09 9.09 -4.52
N ALA A 150 -5.19 8.65 -5.41
CA ALA A 150 -5.30 8.93 -6.84
C ALA A 150 -6.63 8.41 -7.42
N VAL A 151 -6.97 7.16 -7.16
CA VAL A 151 -8.23 6.54 -7.62
C VAL A 151 -9.44 7.27 -7.03
N PHE A 152 -9.41 7.66 -5.76
CA PHE A 152 -10.49 8.42 -5.11
C PHE A 152 -10.70 9.80 -5.75
N LEU A 153 -9.63 10.56 -5.96
CA LEU A 153 -9.70 11.88 -6.57
C LEU A 153 -10.19 11.80 -8.01
N PHE A 154 -9.74 10.80 -8.76
CA PHE A 154 -10.23 10.54 -10.11
C PHE A 154 -11.72 10.17 -10.11
N ALA A 155 -12.16 9.23 -9.26
CA ALA A 155 -13.57 8.88 -9.12
C ALA A 155 -14.44 10.10 -8.81
N LYS A 156 -13.97 10.98 -7.92
CA LYS A 156 -14.64 12.24 -7.55
C LYS A 156 -14.68 13.25 -8.71
N SER A 157 -13.65 13.26 -9.59
CA SER A 157 -13.60 14.12 -10.77
C SER A 157 -14.72 13.82 -11.76
N ARG A 158 -15.21 12.59 -11.81
CA ARG A 158 -16.29 12.14 -12.72
C ARG A 158 -17.62 12.86 -12.48
N ARG A 159 -17.83 13.34 -11.24
CA ARG A 159 -19.03 14.11 -10.85
C ARG A 159 -18.79 15.62 -10.82
N ALA A 160 -17.59 16.08 -11.15
CA ALA A 160 -17.22 17.48 -11.19
C ALA A 160 -17.23 18.01 -12.64
N ALA A 161 -17.38 19.34 -12.79
CA ALA A 161 -17.33 20.03 -14.07
C ALA A 161 -16.34 21.22 -14.01
N GLY A 162 -15.97 21.74 -15.17
CA GLY A 162 -15.12 22.92 -15.31
C GLY A 162 -13.76 22.77 -14.60
N SER A 163 -13.27 23.87 -14.05
CA SER A 163 -11.96 23.90 -13.35
C SER A 163 -11.85 22.92 -12.21
N ARG A 164 -12.93 22.69 -11.44
CA ARG A 164 -12.94 21.73 -10.34
C ARG A 164 -12.57 20.32 -10.81
N ARG A 165 -13.05 19.88 -11.98
CA ARG A 165 -12.68 18.57 -12.53
C ARG A 165 -11.20 18.53 -12.86
N SER A 166 -10.64 19.55 -13.50
CA SER A 166 -9.22 19.61 -13.84
C SER A 166 -8.34 19.58 -12.58
N TRP A 167 -8.70 20.29 -11.51
CA TRP A 167 -7.99 20.23 -10.24
C TRP A 167 -8.02 18.83 -9.62
N LEU A 168 -9.17 18.14 -9.67
CA LEU A 168 -9.27 16.77 -9.14
C LEU A 168 -8.46 15.77 -9.97
N ILE A 169 -8.42 15.94 -11.31
CA ILE A 169 -7.57 15.11 -12.19
C ILE A 169 -6.09 15.41 -11.94
N GLY A 170 -5.71 16.68 -11.80
CA GLY A 170 -4.35 17.08 -11.43
C GLY A 170 -3.92 16.50 -10.09
N GLY A 171 -4.79 16.55 -9.08
CA GLY A 171 -4.55 15.93 -7.79
C GLY A 171 -4.45 14.40 -7.87
N ALA A 172 -5.28 13.75 -8.70
CA ALA A 172 -5.19 12.31 -8.95
C ALA A 172 -3.87 11.95 -9.63
N ALA A 173 -3.45 12.73 -10.64
CA ALA A 173 -2.18 12.56 -11.32
C ALA A 173 -0.99 12.76 -10.37
N ALA A 174 -1.05 13.76 -9.49
CA ALA A 174 -0.02 14.00 -8.49
C ALA A 174 0.10 12.83 -7.50
N ALA A 175 -1.01 12.35 -6.95
CA ALA A 175 -1.02 11.21 -6.04
C ALA A 175 -0.53 9.91 -6.73
N ALA A 176 -0.89 9.68 -8.00
CA ALA A 176 -0.37 8.56 -8.79
C ALA A 176 1.13 8.71 -9.09
N GLY A 177 1.60 9.95 -9.35
CA GLY A 177 3.02 10.26 -9.52
C GLY A 177 3.82 9.99 -8.25
N VAL A 178 3.29 10.34 -7.07
CA VAL A 178 3.89 9.98 -5.77
C VAL A 178 3.97 8.45 -5.63
N ALA A 179 2.89 7.72 -5.90
CA ALA A 179 2.89 6.27 -5.83
C ALA A 179 3.96 5.64 -6.76
N LEU A 180 4.01 6.06 -8.02
CA LEU A 180 4.99 5.61 -9.01
C LEU A 180 6.42 5.90 -8.55
N SER A 181 6.65 7.07 -7.92
CA SER A 181 7.98 7.50 -7.46
C SER A 181 8.43 6.82 -6.17
N ILE A 182 7.53 6.10 -5.48
CA ILE A 182 7.85 5.22 -4.34
C ILE A 182 8.25 3.82 -4.83
N LYS A 183 7.41 3.19 -5.66
CA LYS A 183 7.66 1.88 -6.31
C LYS A 183 6.99 1.83 -7.67
N TRP A 184 7.58 1.11 -8.63
CA TRP A 184 7.01 0.95 -9.98
C TRP A 184 5.62 0.29 -10.00
N THR A 185 5.27 -0.49 -8.99
CA THR A 185 3.93 -1.04 -8.83
C THR A 185 2.85 0.05 -8.68
N GLY A 186 3.21 1.26 -8.26
CA GLY A 186 2.34 2.44 -8.26
C GLY A 186 1.81 2.83 -9.64
N LEU A 187 2.48 2.40 -10.73
CA LEU A 187 2.01 2.58 -12.10
C LEU A 187 0.62 1.97 -12.33
N SER A 188 0.26 0.94 -11.58
CA SER A 188 -1.06 0.29 -11.68
C SER A 188 -2.23 1.24 -11.41
N ALA A 189 -2.09 2.15 -10.46
CA ALA A 189 -3.11 3.17 -10.16
C ALA A 189 -3.24 4.17 -11.32
N LEU A 190 -2.11 4.66 -11.86
CA LEU A 190 -2.09 5.55 -13.01
C LEU A 190 -2.64 4.85 -14.26
N GLY A 191 -2.27 3.60 -14.49
CA GLY A 191 -2.75 2.80 -15.61
C GLY A 191 -4.26 2.56 -15.56
N LEU A 192 -4.82 2.24 -14.38
CA LEU A 192 -6.27 2.11 -14.21
C LEU A 192 -7.00 3.42 -14.48
N ILE A 193 -6.50 4.54 -13.92
CA ILE A 193 -7.06 5.87 -14.15
C ILE A 193 -7.00 6.22 -15.63
N GLY A 194 -5.84 6.02 -16.28
CA GLY A 194 -5.64 6.30 -17.70
C GLY A 194 -6.57 5.47 -18.59
N LEU A 195 -6.75 4.18 -18.28
CA LEU A 195 -7.67 3.31 -19.02
C LEU A 195 -9.13 3.78 -18.89
N VAL A 196 -9.60 4.04 -17.67
CA VAL A 196 -10.98 4.49 -17.44
C VAL A 196 -11.20 5.87 -18.10
N TRP A 197 -10.26 6.80 -17.91
CA TRP A 197 -10.30 8.11 -18.56
C TRP A 197 -10.34 8.01 -20.10
N PHE A 198 -9.53 7.14 -20.68
CA PHE A 198 -9.46 6.94 -22.13
C PHE A 198 -10.79 6.39 -22.67
N VAL A 199 -11.35 5.34 -22.05
CA VAL A 199 -12.64 4.78 -22.43
C VAL A 199 -13.77 5.82 -22.30
N GLU A 200 -13.77 6.62 -21.23
CA GLU A 200 -14.75 7.70 -21.06
C GLU A 200 -14.59 8.78 -22.11
N SER A 201 -13.36 9.15 -22.47
CA SER A 201 -13.07 10.16 -23.47
C SER A 201 -13.55 9.75 -24.87
N LEU A 202 -13.41 8.45 -25.21
CA LEU A 202 -13.94 7.90 -26.47
C LEU A 202 -15.48 7.89 -26.53
N ARG A 203 -16.14 7.64 -25.39
CA ARG A 203 -17.61 7.60 -25.30
C ARG A 203 -18.24 8.97 -25.15
N SER A 204 -17.46 9.93 -24.65
CA SER A 204 -17.95 11.29 -24.36
C SER A 204 -17.88 12.16 -25.62
N ARG A 205 -18.90 12.98 -25.82
CA ARG A 205 -18.86 14.09 -26.78
C ARG A 205 -18.13 15.32 -26.23
N SER A 206 -17.35 15.17 -25.14
CA SER A 206 -16.50 16.25 -24.64
C SER A 206 -15.44 16.59 -25.69
N GLY A 207 -15.30 17.86 -26.04
CA GLY A 207 -14.43 18.28 -27.13
C GLY A 207 -12.98 17.84 -26.93
N ILE A 208 -12.27 17.61 -28.04
CA ILE A 208 -10.87 17.15 -28.08
C ILE A 208 -9.95 17.97 -27.17
N ARG A 209 -10.17 19.29 -27.08
CA ARG A 209 -9.39 20.19 -26.20
C ARG A 209 -9.39 19.75 -24.74
N ARG A 210 -10.53 19.29 -24.25
CA ARG A 210 -10.65 18.80 -22.86
C ARG A 210 -9.92 17.48 -22.69
N ALA A 211 -10.08 16.54 -23.61
CA ALA A 211 -9.38 15.26 -23.58
C ALA A 211 -7.86 15.47 -23.60
N VAL A 212 -7.35 16.36 -24.47
CA VAL A 212 -5.92 16.70 -24.52
C VAL A 212 -5.43 17.30 -23.20
N LEU A 213 -6.16 18.24 -22.60
CA LEU A 213 -5.78 18.83 -21.32
C LEU A 213 -5.74 17.78 -20.20
N GLU A 214 -6.79 16.95 -20.06
CA GLU A 214 -6.86 15.91 -19.03
C GLU A 214 -5.77 14.85 -19.24
N GLY A 215 -5.51 14.42 -20.47
CA GLY A 215 -4.42 13.51 -20.82
C GLY A 215 -3.04 14.10 -20.53
N ALA A 216 -2.84 15.39 -20.82
CA ALA A 216 -1.61 16.09 -20.49
C ALA A 216 -1.38 16.15 -18.96
N LEU A 217 -2.42 16.45 -18.16
CA LEU A 217 -2.30 16.40 -16.69
C LEU A 217 -1.92 15.02 -16.20
N LEU A 218 -2.56 13.96 -16.74
CA LEU A 218 -2.29 12.57 -16.34
C LEU A 218 -0.90 12.06 -16.76
N ALA A 219 -0.30 12.66 -17.79
CA ALA A 219 1.04 12.28 -18.27
C ALA A 219 2.14 13.13 -17.62
N LEU A 220 2.00 14.48 -17.68
CA LEU A 220 3.08 15.38 -17.32
C LEU A 220 3.29 15.51 -15.81
N ILE A 221 2.21 15.53 -15.01
CA ILE A 221 2.35 15.67 -13.55
C ILE A 221 3.09 14.47 -12.94
N PRO A 222 2.69 13.21 -13.21
CA PRO A 222 3.44 12.06 -12.68
C PRO A 222 4.89 12.01 -13.17
N ALA A 223 5.13 12.32 -14.45
CA ALA A 223 6.47 12.39 -15.02
C ALA A 223 7.34 13.43 -14.32
N THR A 224 6.80 14.64 -14.08
CA THR A 224 7.52 15.70 -13.36
C THR A 224 7.88 15.27 -11.94
N ILE A 225 6.95 14.64 -11.18
CA ILE A 225 7.22 14.17 -9.82
C ILE A 225 8.30 13.08 -9.84
N TYR A 226 8.21 12.13 -10.78
CA TYR A 226 9.18 11.06 -10.93
C TYR A 226 10.58 11.60 -11.22
N LEU A 227 10.72 12.46 -12.23
CA LEU A 227 12.00 13.08 -12.61
C LEU A 227 12.56 13.94 -11.46
N SER A 228 11.70 14.72 -10.77
CA SER A 228 12.12 15.56 -9.64
C SER A 228 12.65 14.73 -8.48
N ALA A 229 12.06 13.56 -8.19
CA ALA A 229 12.55 12.68 -7.14
C ALA A 229 13.99 12.19 -7.43
N PHE A 230 14.30 11.85 -8.69
CA PHE A 230 15.66 11.47 -9.09
C PHE A 230 16.63 12.67 -9.08
N ALA A 231 16.16 13.85 -9.50
CA ALA A 231 16.98 15.05 -9.45
C ALA A 231 17.41 15.39 -8.00
N VAL A 232 16.47 15.28 -7.06
CA VAL A 232 16.77 15.46 -5.63
C VAL A 232 17.71 14.37 -5.11
N HIS A 233 17.50 13.11 -5.53
CA HIS A 233 18.36 11.98 -5.14
C HIS A 233 19.83 12.23 -5.54
N PHE A 234 20.10 12.56 -6.79
CA PHE A 234 21.46 12.84 -7.24
C PHE A 234 22.06 14.09 -6.59
N ALA A 235 21.26 15.14 -6.39
CA ALA A 235 21.74 16.37 -5.74
C ALA A 235 22.14 16.18 -4.27
N LEU A 236 21.52 15.24 -3.57
CA LEU A 236 21.77 14.96 -2.16
C LEU A 236 22.87 13.92 -1.91
N LEU A 237 23.35 13.22 -2.94
CA LEU A 237 24.30 12.11 -2.81
C LEU A 237 25.58 12.34 -3.65
N PRO A 238 26.38 13.37 -3.35
CA PRO A 238 27.58 13.72 -4.12
C PRO A 238 28.84 12.89 -3.77
N HIS A 239 28.81 12.06 -2.72
CA HIS A 239 29.96 11.29 -2.25
C HIS A 239 29.88 9.83 -2.71
N ALA A 240 31.04 9.20 -2.91
CA ALA A 240 31.15 7.76 -3.10
C ALA A 240 30.46 6.98 -1.98
N GLY A 241 29.89 5.82 -2.30
CA GLY A 241 29.17 5.01 -1.35
C GLY A 241 28.84 3.62 -1.86
N PRO A 242 28.17 2.78 -1.08
CA PRO A 242 28.06 1.33 -1.34
C PRO A 242 27.27 0.94 -2.60
N GLY A 243 26.69 1.92 -3.32
CA GLY A 243 25.92 1.67 -4.55
C GLY A 243 26.63 2.12 -5.84
N ASP A 244 27.81 2.75 -5.72
CA ASP A 244 28.49 3.37 -6.85
C ASP A 244 29.02 2.37 -7.91
N LEU A 245 29.44 1.18 -7.48
CA LEU A 245 29.93 0.11 -8.38
C LEU A 245 28.90 -0.37 -9.43
N TRP A 246 27.62 -0.10 -9.21
CA TRP A 246 26.58 -0.39 -10.20
C TRP A 246 26.51 0.66 -11.31
N MET A 247 27.12 1.82 -11.09
CA MET A 247 27.13 2.92 -12.04
C MET A 247 28.41 2.91 -12.89
N SER A 248 28.31 3.51 -14.07
CA SER A 248 29.43 3.63 -15.00
C SER A 248 30.60 4.40 -14.37
N GLU A 249 31.79 4.17 -14.91
CA GLU A 249 33.00 4.90 -14.53
C GLU A 249 32.84 6.42 -14.74
N ALA A 250 32.15 6.83 -15.80
CA ALA A 250 31.83 8.23 -16.05
C ALA A 250 30.97 8.85 -14.94
N PHE A 251 29.96 8.14 -14.43
CA PHE A 251 29.17 8.60 -13.28
C PHE A 251 30.00 8.61 -12.00
N ARG A 252 30.74 7.54 -11.73
CA ARG A 252 31.57 7.41 -10.54
C ARG A 252 32.64 8.50 -10.44
N SER A 253 33.24 8.89 -11.57
CA SER A 253 34.24 9.98 -11.59
C SER A 253 33.68 11.33 -11.11
N THR A 254 32.36 11.50 -11.03
CA THR A 254 31.71 12.70 -10.44
C THR A 254 31.54 12.62 -8.93
N LEU A 255 31.71 11.45 -8.31
CA LEU A 255 31.47 11.23 -6.88
C LEU A 255 32.72 11.56 -6.05
N ILE A 256 32.58 12.47 -5.10
CA ILE A 256 33.66 12.87 -4.17
C ILE A 256 34.07 11.66 -3.32
N GLY A 257 35.37 11.37 -3.31
CA GLY A 257 35.91 10.23 -2.55
C GLY A 257 36.11 8.95 -3.37
N GLU A 258 35.66 8.90 -4.64
CA GLU A 258 36.04 7.82 -5.58
C GLU A 258 37.51 7.92 -5.97
N PRO A 259 38.23 6.80 -6.14
CA PRO A 259 39.63 6.82 -6.61
C PRO A 259 39.83 7.53 -7.96
N GLY A 260 38.86 7.49 -8.84
CA GLY A 260 38.84 8.17 -10.14
C GLY A 260 38.15 9.53 -10.13
N TYR A 261 37.91 10.16 -8.98
CA TYR A 261 37.22 11.45 -8.88
C TYR A 261 37.92 12.54 -9.69
N ASP A 262 37.19 13.18 -10.58
CA ASP A 262 37.60 14.37 -11.31
C ASP A 262 36.59 15.51 -11.08
N ARG A 263 37.05 16.60 -10.48
CA ARG A 263 36.23 17.79 -10.19
C ARG A 263 35.60 18.40 -11.45
N ASN A 264 36.19 18.17 -12.62
CA ASN A 264 35.71 18.69 -13.90
C ASN A 264 34.83 17.67 -14.64
N ALA A 265 34.69 16.45 -14.11
CA ALA A 265 33.80 15.47 -14.72
C ALA A 265 32.34 15.90 -14.59
N HIS A 266 31.61 15.80 -15.67
CA HIS A 266 30.19 16.13 -15.72
C HIS A 266 29.41 15.03 -16.47
N VAL A 267 28.39 14.52 -15.83
CA VAL A 267 27.40 13.63 -16.46
C VAL A 267 26.06 14.33 -16.47
N SER A 268 25.36 14.32 -17.60
CA SER A 268 24.05 14.96 -17.68
C SER A 268 23.02 14.25 -16.77
N PHE A 269 22.06 15.00 -16.22
CA PHE A 269 20.95 14.41 -15.46
C PHE A 269 20.25 13.28 -16.25
N THR A 270 19.99 13.50 -17.54
CA THR A 270 19.35 12.49 -18.40
C THR A 270 20.14 11.20 -18.46
N SER A 271 21.48 11.28 -18.60
CA SER A 271 22.35 10.11 -18.63
C SER A 271 22.31 9.35 -17.31
N SER A 272 22.53 10.04 -16.19
CA SER A 272 22.47 9.44 -14.84
C SER A 272 21.10 8.83 -14.53
N PHE A 273 20.04 9.52 -14.93
CA PHE A 273 18.65 9.04 -14.73
C PHE A 273 18.37 7.77 -15.52
N LEU A 274 18.73 7.72 -16.81
CA LEU A 274 18.51 6.53 -17.65
C LEU A 274 19.37 5.35 -17.16
N GLU A 275 20.61 5.62 -16.79
CA GLU A 275 21.54 4.62 -16.28
C GLU A 275 20.99 4.03 -14.97
N LEU A 276 20.65 4.85 -13.98
CA LEU A 276 20.12 4.36 -12.71
C LEU A 276 18.82 3.56 -12.88
N ASN A 277 17.89 4.01 -13.74
CA ASN A 277 16.66 3.25 -14.00
C ASN A 277 16.94 1.90 -14.69
N LYS A 278 17.93 1.84 -15.58
CA LYS A 278 18.38 0.59 -16.20
C LYS A 278 18.96 -0.35 -15.13
N GLU A 279 19.86 0.14 -14.29
CA GLU A 279 20.48 -0.68 -13.24
C GLU A 279 19.47 -1.14 -12.17
N MET A 280 18.50 -0.30 -11.80
CA MET A 280 17.35 -0.73 -10.98
C MET A 280 16.61 -1.94 -11.60
N GLY A 281 16.44 -1.94 -12.92
CA GLY A 281 15.83 -3.04 -13.67
C GLY A 281 16.73 -4.29 -13.67
N THR A 282 18.02 -4.13 -13.90
CA THR A 282 19.02 -5.19 -13.89
C THR A 282 19.09 -5.89 -12.52
N ILE A 283 19.23 -5.12 -11.44
CA ILE A 283 19.27 -5.65 -10.07
C ILE A 283 17.97 -6.40 -9.73
N ASN A 284 16.81 -5.87 -10.13
CA ASN A 284 15.53 -6.57 -9.93
C ASN A 284 15.49 -7.93 -10.67
N ALA A 285 16.14 -8.05 -11.84
CA ALA A 285 16.21 -9.28 -12.59
C ALA A 285 17.21 -10.27 -12.00
N GLU A 286 18.40 -9.80 -11.58
CA GLU A 286 19.49 -10.64 -11.04
C GLU A 286 19.11 -11.26 -9.67
N TRP A 287 18.34 -10.56 -8.84
CA TRP A 287 17.85 -11.12 -7.58
C TRP A 287 16.85 -12.28 -7.76
N GLY A 288 16.48 -12.60 -9.01
CA GLY A 288 15.56 -13.69 -9.32
C GLY A 288 16.02 -15.08 -8.86
N ASN A 289 17.32 -15.25 -8.65
CA ASN A 289 17.92 -16.55 -8.29
C ASN A 289 18.27 -16.67 -6.79
N THR A 290 17.83 -15.73 -5.94
CA THR A 290 18.08 -15.79 -4.51
C THR A 290 16.90 -16.45 -3.79
N ASP A 291 17.18 -17.47 -2.99
CA ASP A 291 16.18 -18.07 -2.08
C ASP A 291 16.03 -17.20 -0.82
N HIS A 292 14.80 -16.91 -0.44
CA HIS A 292 14.50 -16.24 0.81
C HIS A 292 13.39 -16.97 1.56
N ALA A 293 13.66 -17.35 2.81
CA ALA A 293 12.77 -18.20 3.60
C ALA A 293 11.33 -17.66 3.77
N ALA A 294 11.17 -16.34 3.81
CA ALA A 294 9.86 -15.69 3.90
C ALA A 294 9.21 -15.39 2.54
N ALA A 295 9.88 -15.74 1.42
CA ALA A 295 9.32 -15.52 0.10
C ALA A 295 8.11 -16.42 -0.16
N SER A 296 7.19 -15.91 -0.98
CA SER A 296 5.98 -16.65 -1.35
C SER A 296 5.60 -16.40 -2.79
N LYS A 297 5.04 -17.42 -3.43
CA LYS A 297 4.60 -17.34 -4.83
C LYS A 297 3.29 -16.54 -4.93
N TRP A 298 3.19 -15.63 -5.89
CA TRP A 298 2.08 -14.72 -6.08
C TRP A 298 0.70 -15.39 -6.03
N TYR A 299 0.53 -16.58 -6.66
CA TYR A 299 -0.74 -17.31 -6.70
C TYR A 299 -1.19 -17.88 -5.34
N THR A 300 -0.31 -17.88 -4.33
CA THR A 300 -0.62 -18.33 -2.97
C THR A 300 -1.13 -17.21 -2.07
N TRP A 301 -0.97 -15.94 -2.47
CA TRP A 301 -1.35 -14.79 -1.66
C TRP A 301 -2.86 -14.71 -1.39
N PRO A 302 -3.76 -14.91 -2.37
CA PRO A 302 -5.20 -14.81 -2.09
C PRO A 302 -5.68 -15.75 -0.99
N ILE A 303 -5.06 -16.93 -0.88
CA ILE A 303 -5.41 -17.91 0.17
C ILE A 303 -4.62 -17.72 1.46
N ALA A 304 -3.82 -16.65 1.56
CA ALA A 304 -3.03 -16.33 2.75
C ALA A 304 -2.15 -17.50 3.23
N LYS A 305 -1.50 -18.20 2.28
CA LYS A 305 -0.76 -19.44 2.57
C LYS A 305 0.48 -19.20 3.43
N HIS A 306 1.10 -18.01 3.33
CA HIS A 306 2.34 -17.67 3.99
C HIS A 306 2.17 -16.48 4.94
N SER A 307 2.93 -16.48 6.02
CA SER A 307 3.12 -15.35 6.92
C SER A 307 4.60 -14.96 6.94
N ILE A 308 4.93 -13.78 7.44
CA ILE A 308 6.29 -13.28 7.52
C ILE A 308 6.58 -12.92 8.96
N GLY A 309 7.61 -13.56 9.56
CA GLY A 309 8.08 -13.18 10.89
C GLY A 309 8.95 -11.92 10.80
N TYR A 310 8.45 -10.81 11.29
CA TYR A 310 9.15 -9.53 11.26
C TYR A 310 10.10 -9.34 12.44
N TYR A 311 9.71 -9.87 13.60
CA TYR A 311 10.51 -9.75 14.83
C TYR A 311 10.19 -10.89 15.78
N THR A 312 11.23 -11.43 16.42
CA THR A 312 11.11 -12.42 17.48
C THR A 312 12.10 -12.09 18.59
N TYR A 313 11.64 -12.19 19.83
CA TYR A 313 12.48 -12.02 21.01
C TYR A 313 12.04 -12.98 22.09
N ARG A 314 12.98 -13.75 22.67
CA ARG A 314 12.72 -14.68 23.77
C ARG A 314 13.32 -14.15 25.08
N ASN A 315 12.48 -14.03 26.09
CA ASN A 315 12.90 -13.75 27.45
C ASN A 315 13.05 -15.07 28.24
N ALA A 316 14.26 -15.62 28.21
CA ALA A 316 14.53 -16.90 28.87
C ALA A 316 14.26 -16.86 30.37
N GLY A 317 14.48 -15.72 31.05
CA GLY A 317 14.24 -15.57 32.49
C GLY A 317 12.77 -15.58 32.90
N ARG A 318 11.86 -15.29 31.97
CA ARG A 318 10.40 -15.27 32.22
C ARG A 318 9.66 -16.40 31.48
N GLY A 319 10.31 -17.15 30.60
CA GLY A 319 9.64 -18.14 29.76
C GLY A 319 8.58 -17.50 28.84
N THR A 320 8.86 -16.31 28.32
CA THR A 320 7.95 -15.58 27.45
C THR A 320 8.64 -15.17 26.16
N GLU A 321 7.84 -14.98 25.10
CA GLU A 321 8.33 -14.55 23.80
C GLU A 321 7.49 -13.37 23.28
N ARG A 322 8.12 -12.53 22.44
CA ARG A 322 7.47 -11.48 21.65
C ARG A 322 7.61 -11.82 20.19
N TRP A 323 6.51 -11.78 19.48
CA TRP A 323 6.46 -12.04 18.05
C TRP A 323 5.76 -10.90 17.33
N ILE A 324 6.36 -10.38 16.26
CA ILE A 324 5.65 -9.53 15.31
C ILE A 324 5.64 -10.29 14.01
N VAL A 325 4.44 -10.61 13.56
CA VAL A 325 4.22 -11.44 12.38
C VAL A 325 3.25 -10.74 11.45
N LEU A 326 3.64 -10.59 10.19
CA LEU A 326 2.74 -10.18 9.14
C LEU A 326 1.97 -11.42 8.67
N PHE A 327 0.70 -11.50 9.01
CA PHE A 327 -0.21 -12.56 8.62
C PHE A 327 -1.58 -12.01 8.28
N ALA A 328 -2.24 -12.62 7.31
CA ALA A 328 -3.57 -12.25 6.89
C ALA A 328 -4.62 -12.61 7.96
N ASN A 329 -5.69 -11.82 8.06
CA ASN A 329 -6.90 -12.28 8.73
C ASN A 329 -7.66 -13.24 7.79
N PRO A 330 -7.73 -14.54 8.07
CA PRO A 330 -8.35 -15.52 7.16
C PRO A 330 -9.81 -15.21 6.81
N ILE A 331 -10.58 -14.65 7.74
CA ILE A 331 -11.98 -14.29 7.49
C ILE A 331 -12.07 -13.16 6.46
N VAL A 332 -11.15 -12.20 6.51
CA VAL A 332 -11.08 -11.12 5.52
C VAL A 332 -10.65 -11.69 4.17
N TRP A 333 -9.51 -12.39 4.10
CA TRP A 333 -8.92 -12.80 2.84
C TRP A 333 -9.73 -13.88 2.13
N TRP A 334 -10.13 -14.93 2.82
CA TRP A 334 -10.97 -15.98 2.23
C TRP A 334 -12.39 -15.49 1.97
N GLY A 335 -12.94 -14.68 2.91
CA GLY A 335 -14.25 -14.08 2.74
C GLY A 335 -14.33 -13.21 1.48
N VAL A 336 -13.25 -12.51 1.16
CA VAL A 336 -13.17 -11.72 -0.07
C VAL A 336 -13.14 -12.61 -1.32
N ILE A 337 -12.38 -13.72 -1.33
CA ILE A 337 -12.38 -14.66 -2.47
C ILE A 337 -13.77 -15.23 -2.71
N PHE A 338 -14.41 -15.76 -1.66
CA PHE A 338 -15.75 -16.32 -1.78
C PHE A 338 -16.77 -15.24 -2.18
N GLY A 339 -16.62 -14.02 -1.64
CA GLY A 339 -17.45 -12.89 -2.01
C GLY A 339 -17.27 -12.49 -3.48
N MET A 340 -16.04 -12.45 -4.00
CA MET A 340 -15.78 -12.19 -5.42
C MET A 340 -16.42 -13.25 -6.31
N LEU A 341 -16.24 -14.52 -6.00
CA LEU A 341 -16.86 -15.62 -6.75
C LEU A 341 -18.38 -15.51 -6.75
N ALA A 342 -19.01 -15.23 -5.60
CA ALA A 342 -20.44 -15.05 -5.49
C ALA A 342 -20.94 -13.87 -6.34
N VAL A 343 -20.25 -12.74 -6.34
CA VAL A 343 -20.59 -11.57 -7.16
C VAL A 343 -20.42 -11.87 -8.65
N ILE A 344 -19.34 -12.54 -9.05
CA ILE A 344 -19.09 -12.93 -10.45
C ILE A 344 -20.21 -13.87 -10.93
N VAL A 345 -20.56 -14.90 -10.16
CA VAL A 345 -21.66 -15.81 -10.49
C VAL A 345 -23.00 -15.07 -10.62
N ALA A 346 -23.29 -14.16 -9.67
CA ALA A 346 -24.51 -13.35 -9.72
C ALA A 346 -24.51 -12.42 -10.95
N TRP A 347 -23.36 -11.86 -11.31
CA TRP A 347 -23.23 -11.00 -12.49
C TRP A 347 -23.44 -11.78 -13.80
N VAL A 348 -22.82 -12.95 -13.93
CA VAL A 348 -23.01 -13.85 -15.08
C VAL A 348 -24.50 -14.28 -15.21
N ARG A 349 -25.15 -14.52 -14.07
CA ARG A 349 -26.60 -14.83 -14.01
C ARG A 349 -27.50 -13.60 -14.18
N ARG A 350 -26.92 -12.42 -14.44
CA ARG A 350 -27.64 -11.15 -14.63
C ARG A 350 -28.54 -10.77 -13.46
N ALA A 351 -28.07 -10.98 -12.23
CA ALA A 351 -28.83 -10.63 -11.03
C ALA A 351 -29.30 -9.16 -11.07
N PRO A 352 -30.62 -8.87 -10.88
CA PRO A 352 -31.17 -7.54 -11.02
C PRO A 352 -30.51 -6.50 -10.09
N GLN A 353 -30.03 -6.95 -8.93
CA GLN A 353 -29.35 -6.11 -7.93
C GLN A 353 -28.03 -5.53 -8.44
N LEU A 354 -27.40 -6.12 -9.45
CA LEU A 354 -26.14 -5.68 -10.05
C LEU A 354 -26.32 -4.81 -11.29
N VAL A 355 -27.56 -4.56 -11.72
CA VAL A 355 -27.86 -3.67 -12.84
C VAL A 355 -27.34 -2.26 -12.54
N GLY A 356 -26.61 -1.68 -13.51
CA GLY A 356 -25.99 -0.35 -13.38
C GLY A 356 -24.65 -0.34 -12.61
N ARG A 357 -24.17 -1.47 -12.08
CA ARG A 357 -22.89 -1.57 -11.37
C ARG A 357 -21.77 -2.22 -12.20
N GLY A 358 -22.08 -2.69 -13.41
CA GLY A 358 -21.15 -3.46 -14.24
C GLY A 358 -19.85 -2.71 -14.55
N GLU A 359 -19.91 -1.41 -14.87
CA GLU A 359 -18.71 -0.61 -15.17
C GLU A 359 -17.79 -0.47 -13.95
N VAL A 360 -18.35 -0.22 -12.76
CA VAL A 360 -17.57 -0.10 -11.53
C VAL A 360 -16.95 -1.44 -11.15
N LEU A 361 -17.71 -2.52 -11.19
CA LEU A 361 -17.20 -3.86 -10.91
C LEU A 361 -16.12 -4.26 -11.92
N ALA A 362 -16.30 -3.97 -13.22
CA ALA A 362 -15.29 -4.22 -14.24
C ALA A 362 -14.00 -3.44 -13.97
N ALA A 363 -14.10 -2.14 -13.65
CA ALA A 363 -12.94 -1.31 -13.33
C ALA A 363 -12.19 -1.83 -12.09
N LEU A 364 -12.91 -2.24 -11.04
CA LEU A 364 -12.31 -2.83 -9.84
C LEU A 364 -11.68 -4.20 -10.12
N GLY A 365 -12.31 -5.02 -10.97
CA GLY A 365 -11.74 -6.28 -11.46
C GLY A 365 -10.46 -6.07 -12.25
N VAL A 366 -10.41 -5.07 -13.14
CA VAL A 366 -9.18 -4.67 -13.86
C VAL A 366 -8.13 -4.19 -12.86
N GLY A 367 -8.50 -3.36 -11.87
CA GLY A 367 -7.60 -2.92 -10.81
C GLY A 367 -7.01 -4.10 -10.02
N TYR A 368 -7.84 -5.10 -9.68
CA TYR A 368 -7.37 -6.34 -9.05
C TYR A 368 -6.35 -7.07 -9.93
N LEU A 369 -6.70 -7.34 -11.18
CA LEU A 369 -5.85 -8.09 -12.10
C LEU A 369 -4.55 -7.35 -12.42
N ALA A 370 -4.58 -6.03 -12.59
CA ALA A 370 -3.41 -5.21 -12.84
C ALA A 370 -2.41 -5.20 -11.66
N ASN A 371 -2.88 -5.48 -10.43
CA ASN A 371 -2.05 -5.58 -9.23
C ASN A 371 -1.78 -7.03 -8.79
N PHE A 372 -2.22 -8.02 -9.55
CA PHE A 372 -2.04 -9.42 -9.23
C PHE A 372 -1.28 -10.18 -10.33
N LEU A 373 -1.73 -10.07 -11.59
CA LEU A 373 -1.16 -10.84 -12.70
C LEU A 373 0.29 -10.47 -13.06
N PRO A 374 0.76 -9.21 -12.97
CA PRO A 374 2.14 -8.89 -13.30
C PRO A 374 3.17 -9.64 -12.45
N PHE A 375 2.82 -10.03 -11.23
CA PHE A 375 3.69 -10.81 -10.36
C PHE A 375 3.97 -12.23 -10.88
N ALA A 376 3.18 -12.73 -11.85
CA ALA A 376 3.47 -13.99 -12.54
C ALA A 376 4.78 -13.95 -13.36
N PHE A 377 5.23 -12.76 -13.74
CA PHE A 377 6.41 -12.54 -14.58
C PHE A 377 7.64 -12.11 -13.77
N ILE A 378 7.49 -11.92 -12.46
CA ILE A 378 8.58 -11.50 -11.57
C ILE A 378 9.23 -12.74 -10.98
N GLN A 379 10.55 -12.89 -11.16
CA GLN A 379 11.31 -14.07 -10.74
C GLN A 379 12.00 -13.90 -9.38
N ARG A 380 12.21 -12.66 -8.93
CA ARG A 380 12.83 -12.39 -7.61
C ARG A 380 11.96 -12.85 -6.44
N PRO A 381 12.53 -13.03 -5.24
CA PRO A 381 11.76 -13.28 -4.02
C PRO A 381 10.66 -12.22 -3.84
N MET A 382 9.45 -12.68 -3.62
CA MET A 382 8.28 -11.84 -3.41
C MET A 382 7.62 -12.22 -2.09
N PHE A 383 6.90 -11.26 -1.51
CA PHE A 383 6.36 -11.37 -0.17
C PHE A 383 4.87 -11.07 -0.15
N LEU A 384 4.18 -11.52 0.89
CA LEU A 384 2.74 -11.38 1.04
C LEU A 384 2.23 -9.93 0.91
N TYR A 385 3.00 -8.94 1.38
CA TYR A 385 2.62 -7.53 1.32
C TYR A 385 2.49 -6.97 -0.11
N HIS A 386 3.10 -7.59 -1.12
CA HIS A 386 2.89 -7.21 -2.52
C HIS A 386 1.42 -7.39 -2.98
N TYR A 387 0.62 -8.18 -2.25
CA TYR A 387 -0.79 -8.40 -2.56
C TYR A 387 -1.72 -7.27 -2.08
N PHE A 388 -1.28 -6.31 -1.28
CA PHE A 388 -2.16 -5.32 -0.64
C PHE A 388 -3.00 -4.50 -1.62
N PHE A 389 -2.46 -4.07 -2.74
CA PHE A 389 -3.28 -3.40 -3.75
C PHE A 389 -4.39 -4.31 -4.28
N ALA A 390 -4.07 -5.55 -4.65
CA ALA A 390 -5.06 -6.51 -5.11
C ALA A 390 -6.09 -6.82 -4.01
N LEU A 391 -5.66 -6.99 -2.76
CA LEU A 391 -6.55 -7.17 -1.61
C LEU A 391 -7.55 -6.00 -1.48
N VAL A 392 -7.07 -4.76 -1.56
CA VAL A 392 -7.97 -3.60 -1.44
C VAL A 392 -8.96 -3.54 -2.59
N TYR A 393 -8.52 -3.74 -3.84
CA TYR A 393 -9.46 -3.79 -4.98
C TYR A 393 -10.49 -4.91 -4.84
N SER A 394 -10.10 -6.08 -4.33
CA SER A 394 -11.02 -7.19 -4.08
C SER A 394 -12.02 -6.86 -2.97
N VAL A 395 -11.59 -6.19 -1.90
CA VAL A 395 -12.50 -5.70 -0.83
C VAL A 395 -13.49 -4.67 -1.38
N LEU A 396 -13.04 -3.72 -2.21
CA LEU A 396 -13.92 -2.75 -2.86
C LEU A 396 -14.94 -3.44 -3.76
N PHE A 397 -14.50 -4.42 -4.56
CA PHE A 397 -15.36 -5.22 -5.43
C PHE A 397 -16.45 -5.96 -4.62
N VAL A 398 -16.05 -6.64 -3.55
CA VAL A 398 -16.95 -7.40 -2.67
C VAL A 398 -17.91 -6.47 -1.94
N ALA A 399 -17.42 -5.35 -1.40
CA ALA A 399 -18.26 -4.39 -0.68
C ALA A 399 -19.39 -3.84 -1.58
N ILE A 400 -19.09 -3.52 -2.84
CA ILE A 400 -20.09 -3.05 -3.82
C ILE A 400 -21.00 -4.19 -4.26
N GLY A 401 -20.45 -5.34 -4.63
CA GLY A 401 -21.23 -6.43 -5.19
C GLY A 401 -22.10 -7.14 -4.14
N VAL A 402 -21.51 -7.57 -3.03
CA VAL A 402 -22.24 -8.20 -1.92
C VAL A 402 -23.20 -7.19 -1.28
N GLY A 403 -22.79 -5.94 -1.14
CA GLY A 403 -23.63 -4.88 -0.62
C GLY A 403 -24.92 -4.69 -1.42
N ALA A 404 -24.81 -4.72 -2.76
CA ALA A 404 -25.95 -4.67 -3.65
C ALA A 404 -26.83 -5.93 -3.53
N LEU A 405 -26.24 -7.12 -3.56
CA LEU A 405 -26.95 -8.41 -3.43
C LEU A 405 -27.67 -8.54 -2.08
N ALA A 406 -27.05 -8.06 -1.01
CA ALA A 406 -27.61 -8.09 0.34
C ALA A 406 -28.57 -6.93 0.65
N GLY A 407 -28.72 -5.95 -0.24
CA GLY A 407 -29.56 -4.77 -0.02
C GLY A 407 -29.00 -3.79 1.00
N TRP A 408 -27.67 -3.73 1.16
CA TRP A 408 -26.99 -2.81 2.09
C TRP A 408 -26.82 -1.39 1.54
N ASP A 409 -27.20 -1.16 0.30
CA ASP A 409 -27.05 0.14 -0.37
C ASP A 409 -28.22 1.10 -0.14
N ASP A 410 -29.26 0.66 0.58
CA ASP A 410 -30.38 1.53 0.98
C ASP A 410 -29.99 2.38 2.20
N ASP A 411 -29.64 3.65 1.94
CA ASP A 411 -29.27 4.60 2.96
C ASP A 411 -30.44 5.10 3.83
N SER A 412 -31.70 4.83 3.45
CA SER A 412 -32.88 5.20 4.24
C SER A 412 -33.02 4.33 5.49
N LEU A 413 -32.41 3.14 5.50
CA LEU A 413 -32.45 2.21 6.60
C LEU A 413 -31.37 2.53 7.66
N ALA A 414 -31.72 2.45 8.92
CA ALA A 414 -30.74 2.55 10.00
C ALA A 414 -29.70 1.42 9.88
N MET A 415 -28.46 1.67 10.34
CA MET A 415 -27.30 0.76 10.15
C MET A 415 -27.60 -0.71 10.49
N PHE A 416 -28.46 -0.97 11.46
CA PHE A 416 -28.81 -2.31 11.95
C PHE A 416 -30.27 -2.73 11.72
N SER A 417 -31.10 -1.89 11.07
CA SER A 417 -32.55 -2.13 10.92
C SER A 417 -32.97 -2.81 9.62
N ALA A 418 -32.03 -3.37 8.84
CA ALA A 418 -32.35 -4.07 7.61
C ALA A 418 -33.07 -5.40 7.84
N ARG A 419 -33.60 -5.95 6.76
CA ARG A 419 -34.16 -7.31 6.71
C ARG A 419 -33.32 -8.26 7.58
N ARG A 420 -33.92 -8.92 8.56
CA ARG A 420 -33.24 -9.67 9.63
C ARG A 420 -32.06 -10.56 9.14
N GLY A 421 -32.16 -11.21 7.97
CA GLY A 421 -31.10 -12.06 7.42
C GLY A 421 -29.87 -11.29 6.95
N SER A 422 -30.04 -10.18 6.27
CA SER A 422 -28.96 -9.35 5.71
C SER A 422 -28.11 -8.66 6.80
N SER A 423 -28.76 -8.20 7.89
CA SER A 423 -28.03 -7.66 9.05
C SER A 423 -27.29 -8.75 9.83
N ARG A 424 -27.83 -9.97 9.91
CA ARG A 424 -27.12 -11.10 10.54
C ARG A 424 -25.83 -11.45 9.78
N LEU A 425 -25.88 -11.48 8.45
CA LEU A 425 -24.68 -11.71 7.61
C LEU A 425 -23.61 -10.65 7.86
N PHE A 426 -24.00 -9.37 7.86
CA PHE A 426 -23.09 -8.25 8.14
C PHE A 426 -22.40 -8.41 9.50
N VAL A 427 -23.20 -8.63 10.56
CA VAL A 427 -22.69 -8.78 11.93
C VAL A 427 -21.84 -10.05 12.07
N ALA A 428 -22.25 -11.15 11.46
CA ALA A 428 -21.51 -12.41 11.51
C ALA A 428 -20.12 -12.28 10.92
N ILE A 429 -20.00 -11.73 9.71
CA ILE A 429 -18.70 -11.60 9.03
C ILE A 429 -17.79 -10.62 9.80
N LEU A 430 -18.28 -9.41 10.09
CA LEU A 430 -17.47 -8.41 10.77
C LEU A 430 -17.17 -8.82 12.23
N GLY A 431 -18.12 -9.40 12.91
CA GLY A 431 -17.93 -9.90 14.29
C GLY A 431 -16.86 -10.99 14.34
N SER A 432 -16.95 -11.99 13.45
CA SER A 432 -15.95 -13.06 13.38
C SER A 432 -14.57 -12.53 12.98
N ALA A 433 -14.49 -11.63 11.99
CA ALA A 433 -13.23 -11.00 11.59
C ALA A 433 -12.61 -10.19 12.73
N THR A 434 -13.44 -9.44 13.49
CA THR A 434 -12.99 -8.65 14.64
C THR A 434 -12.51 -9.56 15.79
N LEU A 435 -13.25 -10.61 16.11
CA LEU A 435 -12.84 -11.57 17.15
C LEU A 435 -11.52 -12.23 16.81
N LEU A 436 -11.34 -12.66 15.55
CA LEU A 436 -10.09 -13.25 15.11
C LEU A 436 -8.94 -12.22 15.11
N PHE A 437 -9.22 -10.99 14.67
CA PHE A 437 -8.25 -9.88 14.75
C PHE A 437 -7.75 -9.68 16.17
N LEU A 438 -8.67 -9.60 17.16
CA LEU A 438 -8.32 -9.41 18.58
C LEU A 438 -7.55 -10.61 19.14
N TYR A 439 -7.94 -11.83 18.79
CA TYR A 439 -7.24 -13.04 19.20
C TYR A 439 -5.78 -13.08 18.71
N LEU A 440 -5.53 -12.56 17.50
CA LEU A 440 -4.21 -12.53 16.87
C LEU A 440 -3.45 -11.23 17.13
N ALA A 441 -4.11 -10.18 17.61
CA ALA A 441 -3.52 -8.85 17.85
C ALA A 441 -2.24 -8.89 18.71
N PRO A 442 -2.09 -9.73 19.75
CA PRO A 442 -0.84 -9.83 20.50
C PRO A 442 0.38 -10.05 19.61
N MET A 443 0.24 -10.83 18.52
CA MET A 443 1.32 -11.11 17.57
C MET A 443 1.48 -10.02 16.51
N SER A 444 0.53 -9.11 16.36
CA SER A 444 0.66 -7.93 15.50
C SER A 444 1.37 -6.78 16.23
N TYR A 445 1.28 -6.76 17.56
CA TYR A 445 1.81 -5.67 18.40
C TYR A 445 3.12 -6.05 19.14
N GLY A 446 3.59 -7.29 19.03
CA GLY A 446 4.77 -7.74 19.79
C GLY A 446 4.52 -7.81 21.29
N ALA A 447 3.32 -8.19 21.70
CA ALA A 447 3.02 -8.39 23.12
C ALA A 447 3.81 -9.59 23.67
N GLU A 448 4.16 -9.52 24.95
CA GLU A 448 4.82 -10.63 25.65
C GLU A 448 3.82 -11.75 25.90
N LEU A 449 4.10 -12.94 25.36
CA LEU A 449 3.23 -14.10 25.41
C LEU A 449 3.98 -15.28 26.08
N SER A 450 3.25 -16.08 26.85
CA SER A 450 3.78 -17.36 27.35
C SER A 450 3.90 -18.38 26.21
N ASP A 451 4.76 -19.39 26.37
CA ASP A 451 4.93 -20.47 25.41
C ASP A 451 3.60 -21.16 25.08
N SER A 452 2.72 -21.35 26.07
CA SER A 452 1.37 -21.90 25.85
C SER A 452 0.49 -20.98 24.99
N ALA A 453 0.54 -19.65 25.22
CA ALA A 453 -0.24 -18.70 24.46
C ALA A 453 0.22 -18.63 22.99
N ILE A 454 1.51 -18.80 22.74
CA ILE A 454 2.08 -18.92 21.38
C ILE A 454 1.64 -20.24 20.75
N LEU A 455 1.74 -21.35 21.47
CA LEU A 455 1.37 -22.67 20.97
C LEU A 455 -0.09 -22.69 20.46
N HIS A 456 -1.02 -22.07 21.19
CA HIS A 456 -2.42 -21.95 20.75
C HIS A 456 -2.61 -21.13 19.47
N ARG A 457 -1.66 -20.26 19.09
CA ARG A 457 -1.67 -19.45 17.88
C ARG A 457 -0.77 -20.00 16.77
N ARG A 458 -0.01 -21.06 17.08
CA ARG A 458 1.01 -21.64 16.20
C ARG A 458 0.42 -22.17 14.88
N TRP A 459 -0.85 -22.59 14.86
CA TRP A 459 -1.53 -23.03 13.64
C TRP A 459 -1.50 -21.99 12.50
N ILE A 460 -1.41 -20.67 12.84
CA ILE A 460 -1.18 -19.59 11.86
C ILE A 460 0.30 -19.51 11.49
N LEU A 461 1.19 -19.82 12.44
CA LEU A 461 2.63 -19.72 12.28
C LEU A 461 3.21 -20.95 11.55
N GLU A 462 2.75 -22.14 11.86
CA GLU A 462 3.26 -23.41 11.31
C GLU A 462 3.08 -23.54 9.80
N ARG A 463 2.15 -22.79 9.26
CA ARG A 463 1.95 -22.79 7.81
C ARG A 463 3.05 -22.08 7.05
N HIS A 464 4.09 -21.50 7.67
CA HIS A 464 5.25 -20.96 6.92
C HIS A 464 5.95 -19.74 7.58
N ILE A 465 6.47 -19.91 8.79
CA ILE A 465 7.53 -19.01 9.23
C ILE A 465 8.84 -19.60 8.73
N GLY A 466 9.50 -18.93 7.81
CA GLY A 466 10.89 -19.18 7.46
C GLY A 466 11.85 -18.68 8.55
N VAL A 467 11.49 -18.87 9.81
CA VAL A 467 12.42 -18.70 10.92
C VAL A 467 13.07 -20.06 11.10
N SER A 468 14.34 -20.18 10.70
CA SER A 468 15.20 -21.28 11.11
C SER A 468 15.09 -21.43 12.63
N THR A 469 14.58 -22.57 13.08
CA THR A 469 14.52 -22.93 14.50
C THR A 469 15.89 -23.32 15.07
N ASP A 470 16.95 -23.14 14.28
CA ASP A 470 18.34 -23.39 14.66
C ASP A 470 18.99 -22.09 15.15
N ARG A 471 18.70 -21.70 16.40
CA ARG A 471 19.56 -20.94 17.30
C ARG A 471 19.33 -21.32 18.77
#